data_9841ed8234cc73daced2c10d11be6bc1
#
_entry.id   9841ed8234cc73daced2c10d11be6bc1
#
_cell.length_a   1.000
_cell.length_b   1.000
_cell.length_c   1.000
_cell.angle_alpha   90.00
_cell.angle_beta   90.00
_cell.angle_gamma   90.00
#
_symmetry.space_group_name_H-M   'P 1'
#
loop_
_entity.id
_entity.type
_entity.pdbx_description
1 polymer ?
#
loop_
_entity_poly.entity_id
_entity_poly.type
_entity_poly.pdbx_seq_one_letter_code
_entity_poly.pdbx_strand_id
1 'polypeptide(L)'
;MKCIDVLIDHLFFIFRAVFELTVYHPRWLKSITLVLRKIGKSSYDVAKSYCLIGLIDTILKVLSTLCSKHISYLSEKHGLLSATQFGGRLGRNTSDAMMLTVHKIKEAWRRGKVAAALFLDMQGAFPNTVKEQLIHNMRMRRVPTCFTNIVSLSLTGHSTSLKFDDFISDPFPLDNGMIQGDPSLMNYYSFYNTPLIDTAAGNDELSPGFVDDSMMLAIGDTLAQCHDKLKDMMEQPGGGFSWSLMHNSPFELTKTALMNFPRSYRDVIPGALRLDKPNADGSVSTSLTQSV
;
A
#
# COMPACT_ATOMS: atom_id res chain seq x y z
N MET A 1 -5.62 -37.88 12.30
CA MET A 1 -6.54 -37.19 13.02
C MET A 1 -6.18 -35.82 13.49
N LYS A 2 -6.99 -35.29 13.57
CA LYS A 2 -6.97 -33.97 13.37
C LYS A 2 -7.20 -33.19 14.65
N CYS A 3 -6.09 -32.64 15.15
CA CYS A 3 -6.16 -31.78 16.33
C CYS A 3 -7.21 -30.65 16.19
N ILE A 4 -7.65 -30.37 14.96
CA ILE A 4 -8.63 -29.31 14.70
C ILE A 4 -9.97 -29.60 15.39
N ASP A 5 -10.40 -30.85 15.42
CA ASP A 5 -11.69 -31.23 15.99
C ASP A 5 -11.74 -30.99 17.52
N VAL A 6 -10.58 -31.00 18.16
CA VAL A 6 -10.43 -30.70 19.61
C VAL A 6 -10.22 -29.20 19.85
N LEU A 7 -9.55 -28.51 18.93
CA LEU A 7 -9.15 -27.13 19.12
C LEU A 7 -10.22 -26.12 18.70
N ILE A 8 -11.14 -26.49 17.80
CA ILE A 8 -12.04 -25.54 17.16
C ILE A 8 -12.95 -24.80 18.17
N ASP A 9 -13.48 -25.53 19.15
CA ASP A 9 -14.34 -24.92 20.17
C ASP A 9 -13.56 -23.95 21.06
N HIS A 10 -12.34 -24.32 21.46
CA HIS A 10 -11.47 -23.44 22.24
C HIS A 10 -11.10 -22.18 21.48
N LEU A 11 -10.72 -22.32 20.20
CA LEU A 11 -10.40 -21.18 19.33
C LEU A 11 -11.62 -20.28 19.12
N PHE A 12 -12.82 -20.86 18.95
CA PHE A 12 -14.05 -20.13 18.82
C PHE A 12 -14.32 -19.23 20.04
N PHE A 13 -14.23 -19.79 21.25
CA PHE A 13 -14.43 -19.00 22.47
C PHE A 13 -13.35 -17.93 22.68
N ILE A 14 -12.09 -18.24 22.38
CA ILE A 14 -11.00 -17.27 22.48
C ILE A 14 -11.22 -16.11 21.49
N PHE A 15 -11.50 -16.41 20.24
CA PHE A 15 -11.70 -15.37 19.21
C PHE A 15 -12.97 -14.57 19.47
N ARG A 16 -14.05 -15.22 19.89
CA ARG A 16 -15.27 -14.54 20.31
C ARG A 16 -14.99 -13.55 21.46
N ALA A 17 -14.25 -13.95 22.47
CA ALA A 17 -13.86 -13.08 23.56
C ALA A 17 -13.04 -11.88 23.08
N VAL A 18 -12.14 -12.05 22.11
CA VAL A 18 -11.39 -10.95 21.49
C VAL A 18 -12.33 -9.94 20.83
N PHE A 19 -13.35 -10.39 20.09
CA PHE A 19 -14.32 -9.50 19.46
C PHE A 19 -15.24 -8.79 20.48
N GLU A 20 -15.71 -9.51 21.50
CA GLU A 20 -16.62 -8.98 22.50
C GLU A 20 -15.92 -8.01 23.48
N LEU A 21 -14.71 -8.36 23.93
CA LEU A 21 -13.97 -7.57 24.92
C LEU A 21 -13.04 -6.53 24.28
N THR A 22 -12.77 -6.65 22.98
CA THR A 22 -11.80 -5.80 22.26
C THR A 22 -10.43 -5.79 22.97
N VAL A 23 -9.89 -6.98 23.30
CA VAL A 23 -8.60 -7.15 23.99
C VAL A 23 -7.78 -8.26 23.32
N TYR A 24 -6.49 -8.03 23.19
CA TYR A 24 -5.55 -9.09 22.83
C TYR A 24 -4.86 -9.67 24.07
N HIS A 25 -4.54 -10.94 24.01
CA HIS A 25 -3.69 -11.54 25.03
C HIS A 25 -2.28 -10.91 24.97
N PRO A 26 -1.65 -10.53 26.13
CA PRO A 26 -0.37 -9.79 26.12
C PRO A 26 0.77 -10.48 25.37
N ARG A 27 0.76 -11.82 25.30
CA ARG A 27 1.74 -12.58 24.52
C ARG A 27 1.66 -12.31 23.02
N TRP A 28 0.46 -12.02 22.50
CA TRP A 28 0.26 -11.74 21.07
C TRP A 28 0.81 -10.41 20.63
N LEU A 29 1.05 -9.50 21.58
CA LEU A 29 1.65 -8.18 21.31
C LEU A 29 3.18 -8.25 21.20
N LYS A 30 3.77 -9.43 21.36
CA LYS A 30 5.21 -9.64 21.25
C LYS A 30 5.54 -10.37 19.96
N SER A 31 6.51 -9.85 19.22
CA SER A 31 6.98 -10.44 17.97
C SER A 31 8.51 -10.57 17.97
N ILE A 32 9.02 -11.32 17.01
CA ILE A 32 10.45 -11.36 16.68
C ILE A 32 10.56 -10.91 15.22
N THR A 33 11.36 -9.89 14.97
CA THR A 33 11.65 -9.41 13.61
C THR A 33 12.97 -9.99 13.12
N LEU A 34 12.89 -10.87 12.14
CA LEU A 34 14.08 -11.40 11.45
C LEU A 34 14.62 -10.36 10.48
N VAL A 35 15.91 -10.11 10.57
CA VAL A 35 16.64 -9.21 9.67
C VAL A 35 17.36 -10.06 8.63
N LEU A 36 16.82 -10.07 7.39
CA LEU A 36 17.35 -10.90 6.30
C LEU A 36 18.09 -10.02 5.29
N ARG A 37 19.24 -10.50 4.82
CA ARG A 37 20.00 -9.84 3.76
C ARG A 37 19.26 -9.94 2.42
N LYS A 38 19.09 -8.82 1.72
CA LYS A 38 18.55 -8.80 0.35
C LYS A 38 19.63 -9.32 -0.62
N ILE A 39 19.28 -10.30 -1.43
CA ILE A 39 20.20 -10.88 -2.41
C ILE A 39 20.62 -9.82 -3.45
N GLY A 40 21.89 -9.82 -3.86
CA GLY A 40 22.40 -8.98 -4.94
C GLY A 40 22.72 -7.54 -4.58
N LYS A 41 22.80 -7.19 -3.30
CA LYS A 41 23.26 -5.86 -2.85
C LYS A 41 24.79 -5.78 -2.86
N SER A 42 25.33 -4.64 -3.33
CA SER A 42 26.78 -4.37 -3.38
C SER A 42 27.39 -4.13 -2.01
N SER A 43 26.62 -3.66 -1.04
CA SER A 43 27.05 -3.45 0.35
C SER A 43 25.90 -3.75 1.30
N TYR A 44 26.23 -4.18 2.50
CA TYR A 44 25.33 -4.43 3.64
C TYR A 44 25.56 -3.47 4.81
N ASP A 45 26.22 -2.33 4.58
CA ASP A 45 26.48 -1.31 5.60
C ASP A 45 25.27 -0.39 5.85
N VAL A 46 24.23 -0.51 5.02
CA VAL A 46 23.02 0.33 5.10
C VAL A 46 21.78 -0.51 5.34
N ALA A 47 20.86 0.00 6.14
CA ALA A 47 19.61 -0.68 6.50
C ALA A 47 18.75 -1.05 5.28
N LYS A 48 18.77 -0.28 4.19
CA LYS A 48 18.08 -0.56 2.91
C LYS A 48 18.52 -1.89 2.25
N SER A 49 19.66 -2.46 2.65
CA SER A 49 20.16 -3.75 2.14
C SER A 49 19.52 -4.97 2.84
N TYR A 50 18.65 -4.73 3.82
CA TYR A 50 17.98 -5.79 4.58
C TYR A 50 16.47 -5.77 4.35
N CYS A 51 15.86 -6.94 4.59
CA CYS A 51 14.41 -7.13 4.62
C CYS A 51 14.03 -7.57 6.04
N LEU A 52 13.00 -6.94 6.59
CA LEU A 52 12.50 -7.25 7.93
C LEU A 52 11.26 -8.14 7.80
N ILE A 53 11.25 -9.30 8.49
CA ILE A 53 10.11 -10.21 8.53
C ILE A 53 9.71 -10.45 9.98
N GLY A 54 8.51 -10.03 10.34
CA GLY A 54 7.97 -10.22 11.68
C GLY A 54 7.38 -11.62 11.86
N LEU A 55 7.82 -12.31 12.92
CA LEU A 55 7.24 -13.56 13.38
C LEU A 55 6.28 -13.26 14.52
N ILE A 56 4.99 -13.38 14.24
CA ILE A 56 3.91 -13.22 15.22
C ILE A 56 3.41 -14.59 15.70
N ASP A 57 2.70 -14.60 16.84
CA ASP A 57 2.12 -15.80 17.44
C ASP A 57 1.20 -16.54 16.44
N THR A 58 1.26 -17.88 16.45
CA THR A 58 0.51 -18.71 15.49
C THR A 58 -1.00 -18.57 15.67
N ILE A 59 -1.51 -18.43 16.89
CA ILE A 59 -2.94 -18.24 17.15
C ILE A 59 -3.37 -16.87 16.63
N LEU A 60 -2.55 -15.85 16.82
CA LEU A 60 -2.79 -14.53 16.24
C LEU A 60 -2.82 -14.57 14.71
N LYS A 61 -1.94 -15.34 14.06
CA LYS A 61 -2.00 -15.53 12.58
C LYS A 61 -3.31 -16.14 12.12
N VAL A 62 -3.86 -17.09 12.88
CA VAL A 62 -5.18 -17.67 12.54
C VAL A 62 -6.28 -16.61 12.65
N LEU A 63 -6.30 -15.85 13.74
CA LEU A 63 -7.26 -14.75 13.93
C LEU A 63 -7.13 -13.68 12.83
N SER A 64 -5.91 -13.21 12.56
CA SER A 64 -5.61 -12.26 11.48
C SER A 64 -6.10 -12.76 10.12
N THR A 65 -5.84 -14.05 9.81
CA THR A 65 -6.30 -14.67 8.56
C THR A 65 -7.83 -14.67 8.46
N LEU A 66 -8.53 -15.00 9.55
CA LEU A 66 -10.00 -15.00 9.57
C LEU A 66 -10.54 -13.58 9.37
N CYS A 67 -10.01 -12.59 10.11
CA CYS A 67 -10.40 -11.19 9.95
C CYS A 67 -10.15 -10.69 8.52
N SER A 68 -8.97 -10.98 7.98
CA SER A 68 -8.61 -10.60 6.61
C SER A 68 -9.56 -11.20 5.57
N LYS A 69 -9.93 -12.49 5.71
CA LYS A 69 -10.90 -13.13 4.81
C LYS A 69 -12.29 -12.51 4.89
N HIS A 70 -12.77 -12.18 6.09
CA HIS A 70 -14.06 -11.50 6.25
C HIS A 70 -14.05 -10.09 5.68
N ILE A 71 -13.01 -9.30 5.95
CA ILE A 71 -12.86 -7.95 5.39
C ILE A 71 -12.75 -8.02 3.86
N SER A 72 -11.98 -8.97 3.31
CA SER A 72 -11.88 -9.19 1.87
C SER A 72 -13.24 -9.52 1.25
N TYR A 73 -14.01 -10.43 1.86
CA TYR A 73 -15.37 -10.75 1.40
C TYR A 73 -16.28 -9.52 1.41
N LEU A 74 -16.28 -8.74 2.49
CA LEU A 74 -17.08 -7.51 2.59
C LEU A 74 -16.63 -6.48 1.54
N SER A 75 -15.32 -6.37 1.30
CA SER A 75 -14.75 -5.46 0.31
C SER A 75 -15.23 -5.77 -1.10
N GLU A 76 -15.25 -7.05 -1.49
CA GLU A 76 -15.74 -7.46 -2.80
C GLU A 76 -17.27 -7.33 -2.91
N LYS A 77 -17.99 -7.78 -1.87
CA LYS A 77 -19.47 -7.76 -1.86
C LYS A 77 -20.06 -6.35 -1.91
N HIS A 78 -19.40 -5.40 -1.25
CA HIS A 78 -19.92 -4.03 -1.09
C HIS A 78 -19.11 -2.97 -1.83
N GLY A 79 -18.08 -3.34 -2.60
CA GLY A 79 -17.25 -2.42 -3.35
C GLY A 79 -16.50 -1.43 -2.44
N LEU A 80 -15.95 -1.90 -1.30
CA LEU A 80 -15.31 -1.02 -0.31
C LEU A 80 -13.94 -0.50 -0.74
N LEU A 81 -13.28 -1.17 -1.68
CA LEU A 81 -11.98 -0.77 -2.23
C LEU A 81 -12.16 -0.15 -3.62
N SER A 82 -11.20 0.67 -4.04
CA SER A 82 -11.17 1.18 -5.41
C SER A 82 -11.25 0.04 -6.43
N ALA A 83 -11.98 0.26 -7.53
CA ALA A 83 -12.09 -0.71 -8.60
C ALA A 83 -10.75 -1.04 -9.26
N THR A 84 -9.81 -0.09 -9.22
CA THR A 84 -8.46 -0.18 -9.80
C THR A 84 -7.39 -0.65 -8.81
N GLN A 85 -7.76 -1.00 -7.57
CA GLN A 85 -6.88 -1.72 -6.65
C GLN A 85 -6.90 -3.22 -6.97
N PHE A 86 -5.75 -3.79 -7.30
CA PHE A 86 -5.59 -5.19 -7.70
C PHE A 86 -4.90 -6.03 -6.62
N GLY A 87 -3.93 -5.47 -5.93
CA GLY A 87 -3.16 -6.19 -4.94
C GLY A 87 -3.96 -6.60 -3.70
N GLY A 88 -3.66 -7.79 -3.16
CA GLY A 88 -4.31 -8.30 -1.96
C GLY A 88 -5.78 -8.71 -2.12
N ARG A 89 -6.32 -8.74 -3.34
CA ARG A 89 -7.73 -9.04 -3.64
C ARG A 89 -7.89 -10.40 -4.30
N LEU A 90 -8.95 -11.10 -3.90
CA LEU A 90 -9.27 -12.41 -4.46
C LEU A 90 -9.62 -12.32 -5.95
N GLY A 91 -9.02 -13.19 -6.77
CA GLY A 91 -9.27 -13.26 -8.21
C GLY A 91 -8.67 -12.12 -9.01
N ARG A 92 -7.78 -11.31 -8.44
CA ARG A 92 -7.04 -10.24 -9.11
C ARG A 92 -5.53 -10.46 -8.99
N ASN A 93 -4.81 -10.09 -10.02
CA ASN A 93 -3.37 -10.26 -10.09
C ASN A 93 -2.69 -9.09 -10.82
N THR A 94 -1.36 -9.09 -10.86
CA THR A 94 -0.57 -8.05 -11.54
C THR A 94 -0.85 -7.98 -13.04
N SER A 95 -1.12 -9.12 -13.67
CA SER A 95 -1.46 -9.15 -15.11
C SER A 95 -2.76 -8.41 -15.40
N ASP A 96 -3.75 -8.48 -14.50
CA ASP A 96 -5.01 -7.75 -14.66
C ASP A 96 -4.79 -6.22 -14.61
N ALA A 97 -3.95 -5.75 -13.69
CA ALA A 97 -3.57 -4.33 -13.59
C ALA A 97 -2.87 -3.87 -14.89
N MET A 98 -1.92 -4.68 -15.37
CA MET A 98 -1.20 -4.40 -16.62
C MET A 98 -2.13 -4.44 -17.84
N MET A 99 -3.02 -5.41 -17.92
CA MET A 99 -3.99 -5.52 -19.03
C MET A 99 -4.93 -4.31 -19.07
N LEU A 100 -5.43 -3.85 -17.91
CA LEU A 100 -6.25 -2.66 -17.82
C LEU A 100 -5.49 -1.43 -18.34
N THR A 101 -4.25 -1.27 -17.89
CA THR A 101 -3.37 -0.15 -18.32
C THR A 101 -3.14 -0.17 -19.83
N VAL A 102 -2.71 -1.31 -20.38
CA VAL A 102 -2.48 -1.46 -21.83
C VAL A 102 -3.76 -1.25 -22.62
N HIS A 103 -4.90 -1.74 -22.11
CA HIS A 103 -6.20 -1.51 -22.75
C HIS A 103 -6.53 -0.03 -22.84
N LYS A 104 -6.36 0.73 -21.75
CA LYS A 104 -6.60 2.17 -21.69
C LYS A 104 -5.69 2.96 -22.63
N ILE A 105 -4.40 2.60 -22.71
CA ILE A 105 -3.46 3.21 -23.67
C ILE A 105 -3.89 2.94 -25.10
N LYS A 106 -4.24 1.70 -25.45
CA LYS A 106 -4.72 1.35 -26.80
C LYS A 106 -6.04 2.03 -27.14
N GLU A 107 -6.94 2.18 -26.17
CA GLU A 107 -8.18 2.94 -26.33
C GLU A 107 -7.89 4.43 -26.62
N ALA A 108 -6.93 5.04 -25.91
CA ALA A 108 -6.50 6.39 -26.16
C ALA A 108 -5.97 6.56 -27.61
N TRP A 109 -5.11 5.65 -28.06
CA TRP A 109 -4.59 5.66 -29.43
C TRP A 109 -5.69 5.54 -30.49
N ARG A 110 -6.72 4.71 -30.27
CA ARG A 110 -7.88 4.59 -31.18
C ARG A 110 -8.67 5.90 -31.28
N ARG A 111 -8.71 6.65 -30.18
CA ARG A 111 -9.35 7.99 -30.12
C ARG A 111 -8.47 9.11 -30.66
N GLY A 112 -7.27 8.79 -31.18
CA GLY A 112 -6.32 9.78 -31.68
C GLY A 112 -5.53 10.49 -30.59
N LYS A 113 -5.63 10.03 -29.34
CA LYS A 113 -4.96 10.59 -28.16
C LYS A 113 -3.64 9.85 -27.86
N VAL A 114 -2.86 10.43 -26.97
CA VAL A 114 -1.62 9.86 -26.39
C VAL A 114 -1.81 9.61 -24.90
N ALA A 115 -0.88 8.91 -24.28
CA ALA A 115 -0.90 8.67 -22.85
C ALA A 115 0.50 8.81 -22.22
N ALA A 116 0.56 9.11 -20.94
CA ALA A 116 1.77 9.06 -20.14
C ALA A 116 1.46 8.43 -18.77
N ALA A 117 2.39 7.67 -18.22
CA ALA A 117 2.26 7.03 -16.92
C ALA A 117 3.40 7.45 -15.99
N LEU A 118 3.06 7.72 -14.74
CA LEU A 118 3.96 8.01 -13.64
C LEU A 118 3.94 6.82 -12.67
N PHE A 119 5.06 6.12 -12.53
CA PHE A 119 5.24 5.01 -11.60
C PHE A 119 5.76 5.54 -10.27
N LEU A 120 5.09 5.18 -9.19
CA LEU A 120 5.36 5.65 -7.84
C LEU A 120 5.86 4.50 -6.98
N ASP A 121 7.01 4.67 -6.32
CA ASP A 121 7.57 3.76 -5.31
C ASP A 121 7.44 4.42 -3.93
N MET A 122 6.87 3.71 -2.97
CA MET A 122 6.69 4.22 -1.62
C MET A 122 7.82 3.79 -0.70
N GLN A 123 8.41 4.75 -0.02
CA GLN A 123 9.48 4.48 0.93
C GLN A 123 8.92 3.90 2.23
N GLY A 124 9.27 2.65 2.53
CA GLY A 124 8.88 2.02 3.79
C GLY A 124 7.36 1.93 3.99
N ALA A 125 6.61 1.51 2.97
CA ALA A 125 5.15 1.47 2.95
C ALA A 125 4.54 0.89 4.24
N PHE A 126 4.90 -0.32 4.62
CA PHE A 126 4.32 -0.99 5.79
C PHE A 126 4.82 -0.45 7.14
N PRO A 127 6.14 -0.23 7.35
CA PRO A 127 6.64 0.34 8.61
C PRO A 127 6.14 1.76 8.89
N ASN A 128 5.84 2.54 7.85
CA ASN A 128 5.41 3.93 7.99
C ASN A 128 3.89 4.10 8.14
N THR A 129 3.12 3.01 8.06
CA THR A 129 1.66 3.09 8.16
C THR A 129 1.22 3.69 9.49
N VAL A 130 0.45 4.78 9.42
CA VAL A 130 -0.15 5.45 10.58
C VAL A 130 -1.48 4.77 10.91
N LYS A 131 -1.57 4.21 12.11
CA LYS A 131 -2.74 3.44 12.57
C LYS A 131 -4.04 4.24 12.45
N GLU A 132 -4.04 5.46 12.94
CA GLU A 132 -5.22 6.35 12.97
C GLU A 132 -5.74 6.59 11.56
N GLN A 133 -4.84 6.79 10.61
CA GLN A 133 -5.18 7.03 9.21
C GLN A 133 -5.75 5.78 8.53
N LEU A 134 -5.17 4.59 8.82
CA LEU A 134 -5.72 3.33 8.34
C LEU A 134 -7.15 3.11 8.84
N ILE A 135 -7.38 3.28 10.15
CA ILE A 135 -8.69 3.12 10.77
C ILE A 135 -9.68 4.14 10.21
N HIS A 136 -9.25 5.39 10.02
CA HIS A 136 -10.07 6.43 9.38
C HIS A 136 -10.51 6.00 7.98
N ASN A 137 -9.56 5.59 7.12
CA ASN A 137 -9.85 5.16 5.75
C ASN A 137 -10.82 3.97 5.73
N MET A 138 -10.61 2.97 6.60
CA MET A 138 -11.51 1.81 6.70
C MET A 138 -12.93 2.22 7.10
N ARG A 139 -13.08 3.14 8.07
CA ARG A 139 -14.39 3.67 8.52
C ARG A 139 -15.07 4.46 7.42
N MET A 140 -14.35 5.33 6.73
CA MET A 140 -14.87 6.09 5.57
C MET A 140 -15.39 5.16 4.47
N ARG A 141 -14.79 3.98 4.34
CA ARG A 141 -15.21 2.90 3.43
C ARG A 141 -16.28 1.97 4.02
N ARG A 142 -16.85 2.31 5.20
CA ARG A 142 -17.92 1.56 5.86
C ARG A 142 -17.54 0.13 6.27
N VAL A 143 -16.26 -0.12 6.57
CA VAL A 143 -15.87 -1.36 7.23
C VAL A 143 -16.52 -1.40 8.62
N PRO A 144 -17.19 -2.51 9.01
CA PRO A 144 -17.86 -2.61 10.30
C PRO A 144 -16.94 -2.34 11.49
N THR A 145 -17.46 -1.65 12.52
CA THR A 145 -16.68 -1.20 13.68
C THR A 145 -15.99 -2.36 14.42
N CYS A 146 -16.63 -3.53 14.50
CA CYS A 146 -16.00 -4.70 15.12
C CYS A 146 -14.67 -5.07 14.45
N PHE A 147 -14.58 -5.00 13.12
CA PHE A 147 -13.32 -5.26 12.41
C PHE A 147 -12.33 -4.11 12.56
N THR A 148 -12.76 -2.85 12.46
CA THR A 148 -11.83 -1.72 12.66
C THR A 148 -11.27 -1.67 14.07
N ASN A 149 -12.00 -2.14 15.08
CA ASN A 149 -11.50 -2.29 16.44
C ASN A 149 -10.42 -3.38 16.52
N ILE A 150 -10.63 -4.54 15.89
CA ILE A 150 -9.61 -5.60 15.82
C ILE A 150 -8.35 -5.14 15.09
N VAL A 151 -8.51 -4.40 13.98
CA VAL A 151 -7.37 -3.79 13.27
C VAL A 151 -6.65 -2.80 14.18
N SER A 152 -7.36 -1.98 14.94
CA SER A 152 -6.76 -1.06 15.91
C SER A 152 -5.96 -1.81 16.98
N LEU A 153 -6.49 -2.92 17.51
CA LEU A 153 -5.78 -3.77 18.47
C LEU A 153 -4.50 -4.35 17.85
N SER A 154 -4.58 -4.83 16.61
CA SER A 154 -3.43 -5.42 15.90
C SER A 154 -2.31 -4.42 15.58
N LEU A 155 -2.50 -3.15 15.86
CA LEU A 155 -1.54 -2.07 15.61
C LEU A 155 -1.19 -1.27 16.89
N THR A 156 -1.59 -1.78 18.06
CA THR A 156 -1.41 -1.03 19.32
C THR A 156 -0.65 -1.86 20.36
N GLY A 157 0.33 -1.22 21.00
CA GLY A 157 1.05 -1.80 22.13
C GLY A 157 1.97 -2.97 21.77
N HIS A 158 2.37 -3.08 20.52
CA HIS A 158 3.29 -4.12 20.06
C HIS A 158 4.73 -3.84 20.47
N SER A 159 5.47 -4.91 20.72
CA SER A 159 6.92 -4.88 20.87
C SER A 159 7.56 -5.97 20.02
N THR A 160 8.80 -5.74 19.63
CA THR A 160 9.57 -6.70 18.86
C THR A 160 11.01 -6.78 19.37
N SER A 161 11.64 -7.93 19.16
CA SER A 161 13.09 -8.10 19.26
C SER A 161 13.64 -8.35 17.88
N LEU A 162 14.71 -7.67 17.50
CA LEU A 162 15.42 -7.94 16.25
C LEU A 162 16.26 -9.20 16.40
N LYS A 163 16.15 -10.09 15.43
CA LYS A 163 17.01 -11.28 15.32
C LYS A 163 17.81 -11.20 14.02
N PHE A 164 19.14 -11.21 14.18
CA PHE A 164 20.10 -11.17 13.09
C PHE A 164 21.19 -12.20 13.37
N ASP A 165 21.28 -13.23 12.56
CA ASP A 165 22.13 -14.40 12.79
C ASP A 165 21.95 -14.95 14.24
N ASP A 166 22.98 -14.94 15.07
CA ASP A 166 22.95 -15.39 16.46
C ASP A 166 22.59 -14.28 17.47
N PHE A 167 22.45 -13.03 17.01
CA PHE A 167 22.11 -11.89 17.85
C PHE A 167 20.60 -11.74 18.02
N ILE A 168 20.15 -11.49 19.25
CA ILE A 168 18.78 -11.08 19.55
C ILE A 168 18.84 -9.84 20.43
N SER A 169 18.16 -8.77 20.00
CA SER A 169 18.06 -7.52 20.77
C SER A 169 17.11 -7.65 21.95
N ASP A 170 17.24 -6.74 22.92
CA ASP A 170 16.17 -6.51 23.89
C ASP A 170 14.88 -6.09 23.16
N PRO A 171 13.70 -6.39 23.74
CA PRO A 171 12.41 -5.95 23.19
C PRO A 171 12.30 -4.43 23.21
N PHE A 172 11.81 -3.84 22.12
CA PHE A 172 11.47 -2.41 22.02
C PHE A 172 10.08 -2.21 21.45
N PRO A 173 9.39 -1.10 21.78
CA PRO A 173 8.04 -0.85 21.31
C PRO A 173 8.02 -0.56 19.80
N LEU A 174 6.90 -0.95 19.16
CA LEU A 174 6.54 -0.57 17.80
C LEU A 174 5.38 0.43 17.89
N ASP A 175 5.69 1.71 17.72
CA ASP A 175 4.70 2.78 17.86
C ASP A 175 3.85 2.95 16.61
N ASN A 176 4.40 2.62 15.44
CA ASN A 176 3.75 2.73 14.13
C ASN A 176 4.07 1.53 13.25
N GLY A 177 3.35 1.45 12.14
CA GLY A 177 3.58 0.46 11.10
C GLY A 177 2.81 -0.84 11.28
N MET A 178 2.81 -1.61 10.22
CA MET A 178 2.25 -2.96 10.17
C MET A 178 3.37 -3.99 10.16
N ILE A 179 3.19 -5.09 10.91
CA ILE A 179 4.20 -6.15 11.01
C ILE A 179 4.25 -6.91 9.68
N GLN A 180 5.37 -6.80 8.98
CA GLN A 180 5.61 -7.53 7.73
C GLN A 180 5.74 -9.03 8.03
N GLY A 181 4.69 -9.79 7.74
CA GLY A 181 4.52 -11.21 8.09
C GLY A 181 3.13 -11.52 8.67
N ASP A 182 2.31 -10.49 8.93
CA ASP A 182 0.91 -10.65 9.25
C ASP A 182 0.11 -11.00 7.98
N PRO A 183 -0.73 -12.04 7.98
CA PRO A 183 -1.56 -12.43 6.82
C PRO A 183 -2.54 -11.34 6.34
N SER A 184 -2.91 -10.41 7.20
CA SER A 184 -3.85 -9.33 6.88
C SER A 184 -3.18 -8.11 6.23
N LEU A 185 -1.85 -8.05 6.20
CA LEU A 185 -1.06 -6.91 5.80
C LEU A 185 -1.51 -6.29 4.46
N MET A 186 -1.58 -7.12 3.41
CA MET A 186 -1.93 -6.66 2.06
C MET A 186 -3.35 -6.09 2.01
N ASN A 187 -4.30 -6.74 2.72
CA ASN A 187 -5.69 -6.31 2.77
C ASN A 187 -5.80 -4.94 3.47
N TYR A 188 -5.15 -4.78 4.63
CA TYR A 188 -5.17 -3.51 5.37
C TYR A 188 -4.50 -2.39 4.58
N TYR A 189 -3.35 -2.67 3.95
CA TYR A 189 -2.67 -1.67 3.14
C TYR A 189 -3.49 -1.25 1.91
N SER A 190 -4.30 -2.14 1.33
CA SER A 190 -5.22 -1.78 0.25
C SER A 190 -6.21 -0.69 0.68
N PHE A 191 -6.70 -0.71 1.93
CA PHE A 191 -7.51 0.39 2.47
C PHE A 191 -6.68 1.66 2.71
N TYR A 192 -5.44 1.50 3.14
CA TYR A 192 -4.54 2.62 3.38
C TYR A 192 -4.22 3.39 2.10
N ASN A 193 -3.98 2.66 1.01
CA ASN A 193 -3.59 3.19 -0.29
C ASN A 193 -4.78 3.64 -1.17
N THR A 194 -5.99 3.19 -0.88
CA THR A 194 -7.17 3.49 -1.71
C THR A 194 -7.42 4.99 -1.94
N PRO A 195 -7.24 5.92 -0.97
CA PRO A 195 -7.42 7.35 -1.25
C PRO A 195 -6.43 7.91 -2.29
N LEU A 196 -5.20 7.39 -2.35
CA LEU A 196 -4.25 7.74 -3.40
C LEU A 196 -4.71 7.26 -4.77
N ILE A 197 -5.22 6.02 -4.85
CA ILE A 197 -5.74 5.44 -6.09
C ILE A 197 -6.95 6.22 -6.60
N ASP A 198 -7.80 6.69 -5.70
CA ASP A 198 -9.01 7.45 -6.04
C ASP A 198 -8.72 8.90 -6.45
N THR A 199 -7.46 9.37 -6.45
CA THR A 199 -7.11 10.69 -7.00
C THR A 199 -7.34 10.77 -8.51
N ALA A 200 -7.33 9.65 -9.22
CA ALA A 200 -7.69 9.56 -10.64
C ALA A 200 -9.22 9.61 -10.80
N ALA A 201 -9.79 10.80 -10.87
CA ALA A 201 -11.22 11.02 -10.92
C ALA A 201 -11.75 11.30 -12.33
N GLY A 202 -10.88 11.63 -13.28
CA GLY A 202 -11.23 12.00 -14.66
C GLY A 202 -11.39 10.78 -15.59
N ASN A 203 -12.21 10.93 -16.63
CA ASN A 203 -12.39 9.88 -17.65
C ASN A 203 -11.10 9.53 -18.41
N ASP A 204 -10.19 10.49 -18.51
CA ASP A 204 -8.87 10.36 -19.17
C ASP A 204 -7.74 10.13 -18.14
N GLU A 205 -8.08 9.65 -16.95
CA GLU A 205 -7.17 9.33 -15.87
C GLU A 205 -7.38 7.90 -15.37
N LEU A 206 -6.33 7.27 -14.87
CA LEU A 206 -6.39 5.94 -14.26
C LEU A 206 -5.28 5.82 -13.23
N SER A 207 -5.59 5.28 -12.07
CA SER A 207 -4.58 4.94 -11.06
C SER A 207 -4.75 3.48 -10.63
N PRO A 208 -4.10 2.52 -11.29
CA PRO A 208 -4.04 1.16 -10.81
C PRO A 208 -3.04 1.03 -9.67
N GLY A 209 -3.44 0.29 -8.62
CA GLY A 209 -2.60 -0.04 -7.48
C GLY A 209 -2.42 -1.54 -7.31
N PHE A 210 -1.25 -1.95 -6.84
CA PHE A 210 -0.96 -3.32 -6.45
C PHE A 210 -0.24 -3.33 -5.09
N VAL A 211 -1.03 -3.36 -4.02
CA VAL A 211 -0.60 -3.19 -2.62
C VAL A 211 0.04 -1.82 -2.42
N ASP A 212 1.36 -1.73 -2.35
CA ASP A 212 2.16 -0.50 -2.21
C ASP A 212 2.62 0.08 -3.56
N ASP A 213 2.70 -0.73 -4.59
CA ASP A 213 2.99 -0.24 -5.94
C ASP A 213 1.80 0.52 -6.50
N SER A 214 2.05 1.74 -6.96
CA SER A 214 1.03 2.61 -7.54
C SER A 214 1.52 3.25 -8.83
N MET A 215 0.60 3.46 -9.76
CA MET A 215 0.86 4.15 -11.01
C MET A 215 -0.28 5.14 -11.27
N MET A 216 0.05 6.29 -11.84
CA MET A 216 -0.92 7.24 -12.38
C MET A 216 -0.77 7.29 -13.89
N LEU A 217 -1.87 7.14 -14.61
CA LEU A 217 -1.94 7.24 -16.07
C LEU A 217 -2.82 8.43 -16.44
N ALA A 218 -2.33 9.29 -17.32
CA ALA A 218 -3.10 10.38 -17.91
C ALA A 218 -3.14 10.23 -19.42
N ILE A 219 -4.30 10.61 -20.01
CA ILE A 219 -4.57 10.59 -21.44
C ILE A 219 -4.86 12.03 -21.88
N GLY A 220 -4.31 12.45 -23.02
CA GLY A 220 -4.46 13.79 -23.57
C GLY A 220 -4.29 13.81 -25.08
N ASP A 221 -4.51 14.98 -25.66
CA ASP A 221 -4.28 15.17 -27.10
C ASP A 221 -2.79 15.29 -27.42
N THR A 222 -1.99 15.75 -26.44
CA THR A 222 -0.53 15.82 -26.51
C THR A 222 0.11 15.24 -25.25
N LEU A 223 1.36 14.81 -25.32
CA LEU A 223 2.11 14.33 -24.15
C LEU A 223 2.33 15.44 -23.11
N ALA A 224 2.42 16.71 -23.53
CA ALA A 224 2.48 17.84 -22.61
C ALA A 224 1.21 17.91 -21.74
N GLN A 225 0.02 17.80 -22.33
CA GLN A 225 -1.23 17.73 -21.56
C GLN A 225 -1.28 16.52 -20.61
N CYS A 226 -0.73 15.37 -21.02
CA CYS A 226 -0.64 14.23 -20.12
C CYS A 226 0.26 14.54 -18.90
N HIS A 227 1.39 15.20 -19.14
CA HIS A 227 2.31 15.62 -18.07
C HIS A 227 1.63 16.61 -17.12
N ASP A 228 0.90 17.61 -17.64
CA ASP A 228 0.16 18.57 -16.82
C ASP A 228 -0.87 17.88 -15.93
N LYS A 229 -1.64 16.93 -16.47
CA LYS A 229 -2.60 16.13 -15.69
C LYS A 229 -1.91 15.28 -14.61
N LEU A 230 -0.79 14.61 -14.92
CA LEU A 230 -0.02 13.85 -13.94
C LEU A 230 0.51 14.75 -12.83
N LYS A 231 0.95 15.96 -13.19
CA LYS A 231 1.37 16.97 -12.23
C LYS A 231 0.22 17.38 -11.31
N ASP A 232 -0.95 17.67 -11.88
CA ASP A 232 -2.16 18.01 -11.12
C ASP A 232 -2.59 16.88 -10.18
N MET A 233 -2.59 15.63 -10.63
CA MET A 233 -2.89 14.46 -9.78
C MET A 233 -1.95 14.35 -8.58
N MET A 234 -0.70 14.80 -8.70
CA MET A 234 0.26 14.79 -7.62
C MET A 234 0.16 16.03 -6.72
N GLU A 235 0.01 17.23 -7.29
CA GLU A 235 0.21 18.51 -6.61
C GLU A 235 -1.09 19.18 -6.13
N GLN A 236 -2.24 18.84 -6.70
CA GLN A 236 -3.53 19.42 -6.29
C GLN A 236 -3.85 19.11 -4.81
N PRO A 237 -4.68 19.94 -4.14
CA PRO A 237 -5.18 19.63 -2.82
C PRO A 237 -5.90 18.26 -2.79
N GLY A 238 -5.47 17.36 -1.90
CA GLY A 238 -5.95 15.98 -1.88
C GLY A 238 -5.27 15.04 -2.88
N GLY A 239 -4.35 15.53 -3.70
CA GLY A 239 -3.55 14.73 -4.63
C GLY A 239 -2.46 13.90 -3.94
N GLY A 240 -1.58 13.30 -4.76
CA GLY A 240 -0.55 12.36 -4.29
C GLY A 240 0.34 12.90 -3.17
N PHE A 241 0.82 14.14 -3.27
CA PHE A 241 1.65 14.73 -2.23
C PHE A 241 0.90 15.03 -0.94
N SER A 242 -0.34 15.50 -1.03
CA SER A 242 -1.21 15.69 0.15
C SER A 242 -1.47 14.36 0.85
N TRP A 243 -1.76 13.31 0.08
CA TRP A 243 -1.91 11.96 0.62
C TRP A 243 -0.63 11.48 1.30
N SER A 244 0.52 11.62 0.65
CA SER A 244 1.84 11.24 1.16
C SER A 244 2.14 11.86 2.53
N LEU A 245 1.83 13.15 2.71
CA LEU A 245 2.02 13.85 3.98
C LEU A 245 1.07 13.34 5.07
N MET A 246 -0.23 13.24 4.76
CA MET A 246 -1.25 12.77 5.73
C MET A 246 -1.04 11.32 6.16
N HIS A 247 -0.52 10.49 5.26
CA HIS A 247 -0.34 9.05 5.49
C HIS A 247 1.10 8.69 5.90
N ASN A 248 1.97 9.66 6.17
CA ASN A 248 3.39 9.40 6.47
C ASN A 248 4.04 8.40 5.50
N SER A 249 3.70 8.50 4.22
CA SER A 249 4.12 7.58 3.17
C SER A 249 4.87 8.33 2.08
N PRO A 250 6.15 8.70 2.32
CA PRO A 250 6.92 9.48 1.36
C PRO A 250 7.20 8.65 0.10
N PHE A 251 7.10 9.29 -1.06
CA PHE A 251 7.53 8.70 -2.31
C PHE A 251 9.06 8.70 -2.43
N GLU A 252 9.63 7.61 -2.92
CA GLU A 252 11.06 7.53 -3.29
C GLU A 252 11.24 8.18 -4.66
N LEU A 253 11.37 9.52 -4.68
CA LEU A 253 11.38 10.30 -5.92
C LEU A 253 12.53 9.91 -6.86
N THR A 254 13.63 9.36 -6.33
CA THR A 254 14.75 8.85 -7.15
C THR A 254 14.40 7.61 -7.97
N LYS A 255 13.32 6.93 -7.63
CA LYS A 255 12.80 5.75 -8.34
C LYS A 255 11.51 6.06 -9.12
N THR A 256 10.96 7.25 -8.96
CA THR A 256 9.78 7.67 -9.71
C THR A 256 10.12 7.74 -11.19
N ALA A 257 9.43 6.93 -11.98
CA ALA A 257 9.67 6.80 -13.41
C ALA A 257 8.48 7.32 -14.22
N LEU A 258 8.78 8.09 -15.28
CA LEU A 258 7.80 8.58 -16.24
C LEU A 258 7.95 7.82 -17.55
N MET A 259 6.87 7.21 -18.02
CA MET A 259 6.82 6.53 -19.32
C MET A 259 5.81 7.21 -20.23
N ASN A 260 6.25 7.59 -21.41
CA ASN A 260 5.42 8.20 -22.43
C ASN A 260 4.98 7.14 -23.46
N PHE A 261 3.71 7.21 -23.85
CA PHE A 261 3.10 6.33 -24.85
C PHE A 261 2.62 7.16 -26.06
N PRO A 262 3.54 7.60 -26.92
CA PRO A 262 3.18 8.31 -28.16
C PRO A 262 2.42 7.36 -29.08
N ARG A 263 1.49 7.91 -29.86
CA ARG A 263 0.76 7.17 -30.90
C ARG A 263 1.58 7.06 -32.18
N SER A 264 2.42 8.04 -32.43
CA SER A 264 3.24 8.16 -33.64
C SER A 264 4.63 8.68 -33.30
N TYR A 265 5.62 8.36 -34.13
CA TYR A 265 6.96 8.93 -34.05
C TYR A 265 7.00 10.46 -34.25
N ARG A 266 5.89 11.05 -34.70
CA ARG A 266 5.75 12.52 -34.87
C ARG A 266 5.30 13.21 -33.58
N ASP A 267 4.83 12.46 -32.60
CA ASP A 267 4.40 13.05 -31.33
C ASP A 267 5.63 13.59 -30.59
N VAL A 268 5.56 14.84 -30.18
CA VAL A 268 6.64 15.48 -29.43
C VAL A 268 6.66 14.95 -28.01
N ILE A 269 7.78 14.34 -27.63
CA ILE A 269 8.00 13.86 -26.25
C ILE A 269 8.58 15.02 -25.46
N PRO A 270 7.86 15.53 -24.43
CA PRO A 270 8.40 16.54 -23.52
C PRO A 270 9.59 15.97 -22.74
N GLY A 271 10.38 16.85 -22.14
CA GLY A 271 11.44 16.44 -21.21
C GLY A 271 10.89 15.80 -19.94
N ALA A 272 11.77 15.59 -18.95
CA ALA A 272 11.40 15.06 -17.66
C ALA A 272 10.29 15.90 -17.00
N LEU A 273 9.33 15.24 -16.36
CA LEU A 273 8.27 15.91 -15.62
C LEU A 273 8.86 16.48 -14.31
N ARG A 274 8.60 17.77 -14.10
CA ARG A 274 8.96 18.47 -12.87
C ARG A 274 7.80 18.37 -11.87
N LEU A 275 8.08 17.81 -10.70
CA LEU A 275 7.15 17.72 -9.59
C LEU A 275 7.61 18.61 -8.43
N ASP A 276 6.72 19.44 -7.93
CA ASP A 276 6.94 20.39 -6.86
C ASP A 276 6.25 19.88 -5.57
N LYS A 277 7.04 19.19 -4.73
CA LYS A 277 6.55 18.56 -3.49
C LYS A 277 6.55 19.57 -2.35
N PRO A 278 5.42 19.85 -1.69
CA PRO A 278 5.40 20.62 -0.46
C PRO A 278 6.02 19.83 0.69
N ASN A 279 6.87 20.49 1.49
CA ASN A 279 7.44 19.93 2.71
C ASN A 279 6.61 20.33 3.93
N ALA A 280 6.81 19.64 5.05
CA ALA A 280 6.08 19.92 6.30
C ALA A 280 6.38 21.32 6.89
N ASP A 281 7.52 21.90 6.55
CA ASP A 281 7.94 23.26 6.96
C ASP A 281 7.42 24.38 6.05
N GLY A 282 6.61 24.04 5.04
CA GLY A 282 6.08 24.98 4.05
C GLY A 282 7.02 25.28 2.88
N SER A 283 8.24 24.75 2.88
CA SER A 283 9.15 24.84 1.73
C SER A 283 8.69 23.89 0.61
N VAL A 284 9.21 24.09 -0.60
CA VAL A 284 8.91 23.23 -1.77
C VAL A 284 10.20 22.58 -2.26
N SER A 285 10.17 21.26 -2.37
CA SER A 285 11.24 20.48 -2.99
C SER A 285 10.86 20.11 -4.41
N THR A 286 11.67 20.51 -5.38
CA THR A 286 11.47 20.15 -6.79
C THR A 286 12.26 18.89 -7.13
N SER A 287 11.60 17.95 -7.80
CA SER A 287 12.22 16.75 -8.37
C SER A 287 11.92 16.63 -9.86
N LEU A 288 12.85 16.01 -10.60
CA LEU A 288 12.65 15.62 -11.99
C LEU A 288 12.46 14.09 -12.04
N THR A 289 11.46 13.65 -12.78
CA THR A 289 11.24 12.22 -13.00
C THR A 289 12.30 11.64 -13.94
N GLN A 290 12.61 10.35 -13.77
CA GLN A 290 13.39 9.62 -14.75
C GLN A 290 12.49 9.24 -15.93
N SER A 291 12.87 9.60 -17.17
CA SER A 291 12.21 9.12 -18.38
C SER A 291 12.71 7.72 -18.73
N VAL A 292 11.77 6.80 -18.95
CA VAL A 292 12.02 5.42 -19.37
C VAL A 292 11.52 5.20 -20.79
#